data_df146cecda03e4a03bde346c04370f46
#
_entry.id   df146cecda03e4a03bde346c04370f46
#
_cell.length_a   1.000
_cell.length_b   1.000
_cell.length_c   1.000
_cell.angle_alpha   90.00
_cell.angle_beta   90.00
_cell.angle_gamma   90.00
#
_symmetry.space_group_name_H-M   'P 1'
#
loop_
_entity.id
_entity.type
_entity.pdbx_description
1 polymer ?
#
loop_
_entity_poly.entity_id
_entity_poly.type
_entity_poly.pdbx_seq_one_letter_code
_entity_poly.pdbx_strand_id
1 'polypeptide(L)'
;SEMCIRDRLNPIWYILNANMPEGMKEKEMIDLLLKRFIKDYDKTKNPEVRTRYGVFAGIVGIICNLILFLAKIIAGVLTASVSIMADAVNNLSDAGSSIVTLIGFKLAGKPADYEHPYGHGRIEYISGFIVSGAIIIMGFELLTTSFRKILHPTPLEVSVSSLIILVLSILMKMWMAKFNKYLGNKVDSAAMKATATDSLSDCVATSVVLIGVLLTLFSDINIDGIAGVVVAVFVILAGFGAAKDTLQPLLGQPPTKEFVQELENIVLQDKHIIGVHDLIVHNYGPGRVYASLHAEVPANMDMMEAHDYIDMAERRVEKRMKCFISIHMDPVVTDDEVINHLRKMTIAVVKSVGEELDIHDFRTVKGPYITNLIFDVLVPYNYHLSDDEIKKQIQKKITEKQSECRAVINIDKSYTG
;
A
#
# COMPACT_ATOMS: atom_id res chain seq x y z
N SER A 1 -11.84 18.21 -41.68
CA SER A 1 -11.71 17.06 -40.78
C SER A 1 -10.30 16.50 -40.68
N GLU A 2 -9.35 16.96 -41.48
CA GLU A 2 -7.91 16.56 -41.42
C GLU A 2 -7.08 17.42 -40.47
N MET A 3 -7.58 18.55 -40.03
CA MET A 3 -6.89 19.48 -39.12
C MET A 3 -6.87 19.01 -37.65
N CYS A 4 -7.75 18.08 -37.26
CA CYS A 4 -7.86 17.61 -35.87
C CYS A 4 -6.90 16.46 -35.48
N ILE A 5 -6.27 15.77 -36.45
CA ILE A 5 -5.35 14.67 -36.20
C ILE A 5 -3.90 15.18 -36.15
N ARG A 6 -3.59 16.21 -36.92
CA ARG A 6 -2.25 16.81 -36.99
C ARG A 6 -1.86 17.56 -35.70
N ASP A 7 -2.83 18.11 -34.97
CA ASP A 7 -2.57 18.83 -33.71
C ASP A 7 -2.40 17.89 -32.50
N ARG A 8 -2.74 16.60 -32.60
CA ARG A 8 -2.56 15.63 -31.51
C ARG A 8 -1.24 14.88 -31.53
N LEU A 9 -0.51 14.85 -32.63
CA LEU A 9 0.79 14.18 -32.79
C LEU A 9 1.99 15.12 -32.60
N ASN A 10 1.76 16.42 -32.47
CA ASN A 10 2.81 17.44 -32.32
C ASN A 10 3.34 17.65 -30.86
N PRO A 11 2.77 17.07 -29.78
CA PRO A 11 3.26 17.34 -28.42
C PRO A 11 4.61 16.70 -28.11
N ILE A 12 4.95 15.54 -28.71
CA ILE A 12 6.20 14.83 -28.39
C ILE A 12 7.40 15.57 -29.01
N TRP A 13 7.26 16.10 -30.21
CA TRP A 13 8.31 16.87 -30.88
C TRP A 13 8.56 18.23 -30.23
N TYR A 14 7.49 18.89 -29.70
CA TYR A 14 7.60 20.15 -28.97
C TYR A 14 8.21 19.98 -27.58
N ILE A 15 8.01 18.82 -26.94
CA ILE A 15 8.59 18.48 -25.63
C ILE A 15 10.11 18.22 -25.75
N LEU A 16 10.56 17.67 -26.87
CA LEU A 16 11.99 17.40 -27.14
C LEU A 16 12.77 18.67 -27.58
N ASN A 17 12.07 19.70 -28.06
CA ASN A 17 12.69 20.94 -28.56
C ASN A 17 12.38 22.20 -27.75
N ALA A 18 11.54 22.14 -26.71
CA ALA A 18 11.38 23.25 -25.76
C ALA A 18 12.64 23.32 -24.92
N ASN A 19 13.36 24.45 -24.98
CA ASN A 19 14.52 24.78 -24.15
C ASN A 19 14.34 24.30 -22.72
N MET A 20 14.88 23.12 -22.38
CA MET A 20 14.93 22.68 -20.99
C MET A 20 15.93 23.60 -20.27
N PRO A 21 15.56 24.21 -19.12
CA PRO A 21 16.52 24.91 -18.30
C PRO A 21 17.62 23.92 -17.88
N GLU A 22 18.86 24.23 -18.17
CA GLU A 22 20.00 23.47 -17.68
C GLU A 22 19.91 23.39 -16.15
N GLY A 23 19.70 22.16 -15.60
CA GLY A 23 19.64 21.91 -14.16
C GLY A 23 18.28 21.52 -13.58
N MET A 24 17.23 21.28 -14.38
CA MET A 24 15.94 20.82 -13.88
C MET A 24 16.09 19.41 -13.26
N LYS A 25 15.72 19.26 -11.95
CA LYS A 25 15.75 17.97 -11.28
C LYS A 25 14.74 17.02 -11.92
N GLU A 26 15.09 15.73 -12.05
CA GLU A 26 14.26 14.68 -12.66
C GLU A 26 12.80 14.69 -12.16
N LYS A 27 12.60 15.01 -10.89
CA LYS A 27 11.25 15.15 -10.26
C LYS A 27 10.45 16.31 -10.85
N GLU A 28 11.10 17.43 -11.14
CA GLU A 28 10.45 18.62 -11.72
C GLU A 28 9.98 18.34 -13.15
N MET A 29 10.74 17.54 -13.91
CA MET A 29 10.37 17.09 -15.23
C MET A 29 9.13 16.17 -15.18
N ILE A 30 9.11 15.21 -14.24
CA ILE A 30 7.95 14.33 -14.08
C ILE A 30 6.72 15.15 -13.66
N ASP A 31 6.85 16.10 -12.72
CA ASP A 31 5.75 16.97 -12.30
C ASP A 31 5.23 17.86 -13.44
N LEU A 32 6.09 18.34 -14.33
CA LEU A 32 5.69 19.07 -15.53
C LEU A 32 4.84 18.20 -16.47
N LEU A 33 5.26 16.93 -16.68
CA LEU A 33 4.46 15.95 -17.44
C LEU A 33 3.10 15.71 -16.77
N LEU A 34 3.08 15.48 -15.47
CA LEU A 34 1.84 15.28 -14.71
C LEU A 34 0.90 16.48 -14.85
N LYS A 35 1.40 17.69 -14.66
CA LYS A 35 0.64 18.93 -14.81
C LYS A 35 0.04 19.10 -16.21
N ARG A 36 0.77 18.61 -17.25
CA ARG A 36 0.33 18.72 -18.65
C ARG A 36 -0.73 17.70 -19.02
N PHE A 37 -0.66 16.48 -18.47
CA PHE A 37 -1.50 15.35 -18.89
C PHE A 37 -2.60 14.99 -17.88
N ILE A 38 -2.44 15.35 -16.60
CA ILE A 38 -3.40 14.98 -15.55
C ILE A 38 -4.07 16.26 -15.00
N LYS A 39 -5.37 16.39 -15.26
CA LYS A 39 -6.18 17.47 -14.66
C LYS A 39 -6.26 17.26 -13.14
N ASP A 40 -6.09 18.33 -12.36
CA ASP A 40 -6.11 18.32 -10.89
C ASP A 40 -5.03 17.40 -10.28
N TYR A 41 -3.83 17.33 -10.89
CA TYR A 41 -2.72 16.41 -10.54
C TYR A 41 -2.25 16.51 -9.07
N ASP A 42 -2.56 17.58 -8.38
CA ASP A 42 -2.26 17.82 -6.97
C ASP A 42 -3.25 17.15 -6.01
N LYS A 43 -4.47 16.82 -6.47
CA LYS A 43 -5.52 16.21 -5.66
C LYS A 43 -5.40 14.68 -5.60
N THR A 44 -4.26 14.18 -5.13
CA THR A 44 -3.92 12.73 -5.14
C THR A 44 -4.83 11.85 -4.28
N LYS A 45 -5.53 12.45 -3.30
CA LYS A 45 -6.55 11.75 -2.48
C LYS A 45 -7.88 11.54 -3.23
N ASN A 46 -8.08 12.14 -4.41
CA ASN A 46 -9.28 11.94 -5.22
C ASN A 46 -9.15 10.64 -6.03
N PRO A 47 -10.10 9.68 -5.92
CA PRO A 47 -10.05 8.41 -6.64
C PRO A 47 -9.97 8.55 -8.17
N GLU A 48 -10.66 9.54 -8.76
CA GLU A 48 -10.58 9.79 -10.20
C GLU A 48 -9.19 10.27 -10.65
N VAL A 49 -8.58 11.16 -9.88
CA VAL A 49 -7.22 11.64 -10.15
C VAL A 49 -6.23 10.48 -10.02
N ARG A 50 -6.37 9.65 -8.97
CA ARG A 50 -5.58 8.44 -8.76
C ARG A 50 -5.68 7.48 -9.95
N THR A 51 -6.90 7.21 -10.45
CA THR A 51 -7.11 6.39 -11.66
C THR A 51 -6.39 6.97 -12.88
N ARG A 52 -6.43 8.30 -13.06
CA ARG A 52 -5.69 8.98 -14.15
C ARG A 52 -4.18 8.78 -14.04
N TYR A 53 -3.62 8.81 -12.82
CA TYR A 53 -2.20 8.49 -12.57
C TYR A 53 -1.85 7.08 -13.04
N GLY A 54 -2.67 6.08 -12.68
CA GLY A 54 -2.45 4.69 -13.06
C GLY A 54 -2.57 4.45 -14.56
N VAL A 55 -3.59 5.03 -15.18
CA VAL A 55 -3.78 4.97 -16.64
C VAL A 55 -2.60 5.63 -17.37
N PHE A 56 -2.15 6.79 -16.89
CA PHE A 56 -1.01 7.50 -17.48
C PHE A 56 0.30 6.69 -17.33
N ALA A 57 0.56 6.13 -16.16
CA ALA A 57 1.70 5.26 -15.91
C ALA A 57 1.71 4.03 -16.83
N GLY A 58 0.55 3.36 -16.97
CA GLY A 58 0.40 2.22 -17.87
C GLY A 58 0.65 2.57 -19.34
N ILE A 59 0.10 3.70 -19.82
CA ILE A 59 0.34 4.17 -21.19
C ILE A 59 1.82 4.47 -21.43
N VAL A 60 2.46 5.17 -20.51
CA VAL A 60 3.91 5.48 -20.61
C VAL A 60 4.72 4.18 -20.60
N GLY A 61 4.39 3.22 -19.75
CA GLY A 61 5.04 1.91 -19.68
C GLY A 61 4.92 1.14 -21.00
N ILE A 62 3.73 1.08 -21.59
CA ILE A 62 3.49 0.44 -22.89
C ILE A 62 4.35 1.10 -24.00
N ILE A 63 4.33 2.44 -24.07
CA ILE A 63 5.08 3.19 -25.08
C ILE A 63 6.59 2.93 -24.94
N CYS A 64 7.14 3.02 -23.73
CA CYS A 64 8.56 2.80 -23.50
C CYS A 64 8.99 1.37 -23.84
N ASN A 65 8.24 0.36 -23.39
CA ASN A 65 8.56 -1.04 -23.70
C ASN A 65 8.41 -1.35 -25.19
N LEU A 66 7.43 -0.74 -25.88
CA LEU A 66 7.26 -0.89 -27.33
C LEU A 66 8.43 -0.23 -28.10
N ILE A 67 8.91 0.93 -27.66
CA ILE A 67 10.09 1.58 -28.22
C ILE A 67 11.33 0.68 -28.07
N LEU A 68 11.54 0.12 -26.87
CA LEU A 68 12.64 -0.81 -26.62
C LEU A 68 12.52 -2.09 -27.46
N PHE A 69 11.33 -2.67 -27.57
CA PHE A 69 11.05 -3.82 -28.42
C PHE A 69 11.42 -3.54 -29.86
N LEU A 70 10.91 -2.45 -30.46
CA LEU A 70 11.17 -2.08 -31.86
C LEU A 70 12.66 -1.79 -32.09
N ALA A 71 13.32 -1.05 -31.21
CA ALA A 71 14.74 -0.76 -31.34
C ALA A 71 15.58 -2.05 -31.31
N LYS A 72 15.29 -2.97 -30.39
CA LYS A 72 15.98 -4.26 -30.28
C LYS A 72 15.68 -5.20 -31.43
N ILE A 73 14.46 -5.28 -31.95
CA ILE A 73 14.12 -6.09 -33.12
C ILE A 73 14.86 -5.59 -34.35
N ILE A 74 14.84 -4.28 -34.62
CA ILE A 74 15.56 -3.69 -35.77
C ILE A 74 17.05 -4.00 -35.65
N ALA A 75 17.64 -3.77 -34.48
CA ALA A 75 19.06 -4.05 -34.30
C ALA A 75 19.40 -5.53 -34.37
N GLY A 76 18.58 -6.42 -33.82
CA GLY A 76 18.72 -7.87 -33.87
C GLY A 76 18.71 -8.40 -35.34
N VAL A 77 17.78 -7.88 -36.15
CA VAL A 77 17.70 -8.21 -37.57
C VAL A 77 18.94 -7.69 -38.37
N LEU A 78 19.34 -6.45 -38.12
CA LEU A 78 20.50 -5.84 -38.81
C LEU A 78 21.83 -6.53 -38.44
N THR A 79 21.96 -7.03 -37.21
CA THR A 79 23.17 -7.72 -36.74
C THR A 79 23.05 -9.25 -36.83
N ALA A 80 21.92 -9.79 -37.31
CA ALA A 80 21.60 -11.22 -37.32
C ALA A 80 21.74 -11.89 -35.92
N SER A 81 21.58 -11.11 -34.83
CA SER A 81 21.76 -11.58 -33.48
C SER A 81 20.43 -12.10 -32.86
N VAL A 82 20.38 -13.42 -32.70
CA VAL A 82 19.24 -14.11 -32.09
C VAL A 82 19.08 -13.69 -30.60
N SER A 83 20.18 -13.41 -29.91
CA SER A 83 20.19 -12.97 -28.53
C SER A 83 19.48 -11.62 -28.33
N ILE A 84 19.76 -10.63 -29.21
CA ILE A 84 19.10 -9.32 -29.18
C ILE A 84 17.61 -9.45 -29.51
N MET A 85 17.25 -10.33 -30.47
CA MET A 85 15.84 -10.58 -30.80
C MET A 85 15.06 -11.25 -29.62
N ALA A 86 15.71 -12.20 -28.94
CA ALA A 86 15.12 -12.82 -27.74
C ALA A 86 14.90 -11.79 -26.61
N ASP A 87 15.88 -10.89 -26.38
CA ASP A 87 15.75 -9.81 -25.39
C ASP A 87 14.67 -8.78 -25.79
N ALA A 88 14.40 -8.59 -27.08
CA ALA A 88 13.28 -7.78 -27.53
C ALA A 88 11.93 -8.38 -27.11
N VAL A 89 11.76 -9.71 -27.19
CA VAL A 89 10.52 -10.39 -26.76
C VAL A 89 10.27 -10.16 -25.28
N ASN A 90 11.29 -10.08 -24.42
CA ASN A 90 11.12 -9.73 -23.02
C ASN A 90 10.46 -8.36 -22.84
N ASN A 91 10.90 -7.33 -23.62
CA ASN A 91 10.25 -6.01 -23.52
C ASN A 91 8.78 -6.03 -23.99
N LEU A 92 8.42 -6.95 -24.88
CA LEU A 92 7.01 -7.14 -25.26
C LEU A 92 6.20 -7.75 -24.10
N SER A 93 6.79 -8.67 -23.34
CA SER A 93 6.18 -9.23 -22.10
C SER A 93 6.00 -8.14 -21.03
N ASP A 94 6.98 -7.24 -20.88
CA ASP A 94 6.92 -6.09 -19.96
C ASP A 94 5.83 -5.08 -20.36
N ALA A 95 5.59 -4.93 -21.67
CA ALA A 95 4.43 -4.17 -22.14
C ALA A 95 3.12 -4.84 -21.70
N GLY A 96 3.07 -6.18 -21.63
CA GLY A 96 1.96 -6.94 -21.07
C GLY A 96 1.70 -6.59 -19.58
N SER A 97 2.73 -6.55 -18.74
CA SER A 97 2.63 -6.11 -17.35
C SER A 97 2.08 -4.67 -17.23
N SER A 98 2.52 -3.78 -18.12
CA SER A 98 2.01 -2.40 -18.18
C SER A 98 0.53 -2.35 -18.60
N ILE A 99 0.08 -3.25 -19.48
CA ILE A 99 -1.34 -3.40 -19.86
C ILE A 99 -2.17 -3.87 -18.67
N VAL A 100 -1.68 -4.86 -17.91
CA VAL A 100 -2.35 -5.35 -16.68
C VAL A 100 -2.54 -4.19 -15.69
N THR A 101 -1.50 -3.39 -15.46
CA THR A 101 -1.57 -2.22 -14.60
C THR A 101 -2.61 -1.21 -15.10
N LEU A 102 -2.59 -0.87 -16.38
CA LEU A 102 -3.54 0.07 -16.99
C LEU A 102 -4.99 -0.41 -16.84
N ILE A 103 -5.26 -1.67 -17.19
CA ILE A 103 -6.59 -2.28 -17.07
C ILE A 103 -7.02 -2.32 -15.59
N GLY A 104 -6.10 -2.71 -14.69
CA GLY A 104 -6.34 -2.75 -13.26
C GLY A 104 -6.80 -1.41 -12.71
N PHE A 105 -6.11 -0.33 -13.04
CA PHE A 105 -6.51 1.02 -12.61
C PHE A 105 -7.83 1.47 -13.24
N LYS A 106 -8.07 1.17 -14.51
CA LYS A 106 -9.34 1.50 -15.19
C LYS A 106 -10.52 0.76 -14.54
N LEU A 107 -10.34 -0.51 -14.19
CA LEU A 107 -11.38 -1.30 -13.52
C LEU A 107 -11.55 -0.88 -12.05
N ALA A 108 -10.47 -0.64 -11.32
CA ALA A 108 -10.51 -0.15 -9.95
C ALA A 108 -11.26 1.19 -9.80
N GLY A 109 -11.19 2.03 -10.84
CA GLY A 109 -11.90 3.31 -10.90
C GLY A 109 -13.41 3.20 -11.13
N LYS A 110 -13.96 2.02 -11.43
CA LYS A 110 -15.42 1.85 -11.60
C LYS A 110 -16.16 2.12 -10.29
N PRO A 111 -17.33 2.78 -10.34
CA PRO A 111 -18.17 2.96 -9.17
C PRO A 111 -18.67 1.61 -8.62
N ALA A 112 -19.27 1.66 -7.43
CA ALA A 112 -19.99 0.51 -6.86
C ALA A 112 -21.17 0.13 -7.79
N ASP A 113 -21.43 -1.15 -7.88
CA ASP A 113 -22.56 -1.74 -8.62
C ASP A 113 -23.22 -2.84 -7.78
N TYR A 114 -24.22 -3.52 -8.33
CA TYR A 114 -24.97 -4.55 -7.62
C TYR A 114 -24.10 -5.74 -7.21
N GLU A 115 -23.14 -6.14 -8.03
CA GLU A 115 -22.24 -7.27 -7.74
C GLU A 115 -21.12 -6.87 -6.77
N HIS A 116 -20.71 -5.60 -6.80
CA HIS A 116 -19.64 -5.05 -5.97
C HIS A 116 -20.09 -3.77 -5.24
N PRO A 117 -20.93 -3.89 -4.19
CA PRO A 117 -21.55 -2.74 -3.50
C PRO A 117 -20.51 -1.83 -2.81
N TYR A 118 -19.34 -2.38 -2.45
CA TYR A 118 -18.23 -1.60 -1.89
C TYR A 118 -17.27 -1.08 -2.99
N GLY A 119 -17.59 -1.35 -4.28
CA GLY A 119 -16.84 -0.91 -5.44
C GLY A 119 -15.66 -1.80 -5.81
N HIS A 120 -14.90 -1.36 -6.82
CA HIS A 120 -13.90 -2.18 -7.50
C HIS A 120 -12.45 -1.84 -7.09
N GLY A 121 -12.24 -1.01 -6.06
CA GLY A 121 -10.91 -0.50 -5.69
C GLY A 121 -9.84 -1.56 -5.44
N ARG A 122 -10.22 -2.75 -4.93
CA ARG A 122 -9.30 -3.87 -4.69
C ARG A 122 -8.70 -4.47 -5.96
N ILE A 123 -9.27 -4.22 -7.14
CA ILE A 123 -8.70 -4.66 -8.44
C ILE A 123 -7.31 -4.07 -8.66
N GLU A 124 -7.01 -2.89 -8.12
CA GLU A 124 -5.66 -2.34 -8.15
C GLU A 124 -4.64 -3.25 -7.47
N TYR A 125 -4.96 -3.79 -6.28
CA TYR A 125 -4.08 -4.71 -5.56
C TYR A 125 -3.93 -6.05 -6.29
N ILE A 126 -5.03 -6.56 -6.89
CA ILE A 126 -5.01 -7.77 -7.71
C ILE A 126 -4.10 -7.58 -8.92
N SER A 127 -4.18 -6.44 -9.62
CA SER A 127 -3.31 -6.18 -10.75
C SER A 127 -1.83 -6.09 -10.35
N GLY A 128 -1.52 -5.45 -9.22
CA GLY A 128 -0.17 -5.43 -8.67
C GLY A 128 0.33 -6.83 -8.29
N PHE A 129 -0.54 -7.69 -7.74
CA PHE A 129 -0.20 -9.08 -7.42
C PHE A 129 0.10 -9.91 -8.68
N ILE A 130 -0.65 -9.71 -9.77
CA ILE A 130 -0.40 -10.35 -11.07
C ILE A 130 0.99 -9.92 -11.61
N VAL A 131 1.31 -8.63 -11.56
CA VAL A 131 2.63 -8.11 -11.97
C VAL A 131 3.74 -8.72 -11.10
N SER A 132 3.55 -8.79 -9.79
CA SER A 132 4.52 -9.42 -8.87
C SER A 132 4.73 -10.90 -9.20
N GLY A 133 3.67 -11.62 -9.57
CA GLY A 133 3.75 -13.00 -10.04
C GLY A 133 4.60 -13.14 -11.31
N ALA A 134 4.46 -12.22 -12.26
CA ALA A 134 5.28 -12.19 -13.46
C ALA A 134 6.76 -11.98 -13.12
N ILE A 135 7.09 -11.07 -12.18
CA ILE A 135 8.47 -10.84 -11.72
C ILE A 135 9.06 -12.12 -11.12
N ILE A 136 8.31 -12.84 -10.30
CA ILE A 136 8.76 -14.12 -9.69
C ILE A 136 9.04 -15.16 -10.78
N ILE A 137 8.14 -15.31 -11.76
CA ILE A 137 8.31 -16.24 -12.88
C ILE A 137 9.57 -15.90 -13.68
N MET A 138 9.76 -14.63 -14.02
CA MET A 138 10.98 -14.17 -14.73
C MET A 138 12.25 -14.43 -13.90
N GLY A 139 12.18 -14.24 -12.59
CA GLY A 139 13.31 -14.56 -11.69
C GLY A 139 13.68 -16.06 -11.72
N PHE A 140 12.70 -16.95 -11.72
CA PHE A 140 12.94 -18.40 -11.87
C PHE A 140 13.45 -18.77 -13.26
N GLU A 141 12.98 -18.13 -14.31
CA GLU A 141 13.49 -18.32 -15.67
C GLU A 141 14.95 -17.87 -15.78
N LEU A 142 15.29 -16.71 -15.22
CA LEU A 142 16.66 -16.22 -15.14
C LEU A 142 17.55 -17.17 -14.33
N LEU A 143 17.06 -17.72 -13.22
CA LEU A 143 17.77 -18.69 -12.39
C LEU A 143 18.12 -19.97 -13.18
N THR A 144 17.11 -20.53 -13.86
CA THR A 144 17.31 -21.76 -14.65
C THR A 144 18.25 -21.54 -15.84
N THR A 145 18.12 -20.42 -16.51
CA THR A 145 18.99 -20.05 -17.64
C THR A 145 20.42 -19.81 -17.19
N SER A 146 20.61 -19.10 -16.08
CA SER A 146 21.91 -18.83 -15.50
C SER A 146 22.61 -20.11 -15.03
N PHE A 147 21.86 -21.03 -14.40
CA PHE A 147 22.38 -22.33 -14.00
C PHE A 147 22.80 -23.19 -15.19
N ARG A 148 22.03 -23.18 -16.30
CA ARG A 148 22.45 -23.84 -17.55
C ARG A 148 23.73 -23.26 -18.11
N LYS A 149 23.91 -21.94 -18.06
CA LYS A 149 25.16 -21.27 -18.52
C LYS A 149 26.39 -21.64 -17.68
N ILE A 150 26.21 -21.96 -16.38
CA ILE A 150 27.30 -22.49 -15.55
C ILE A 150 27.71 -23.89 -16.03
N LEU A 151 26.72 -24.75 -16.33
CA LEU A 151 26.99 -26.13 -16.76
C LEU A 151 27.48 -26.22 -18.23
N HIS A 152 26.96 -25.35 -19.09
CA HIS A 152 27.26 -25.30 -20.50
C HIS A 152 27.59 -23.84 -20.92
N PRO A 153 28.81 -23.38 -20.66
CA PRO A 153 29.23 -22.03 -21.02
C PRO A 153 29.09 -21.77 -22.54
N THR A 154 28.31 -20.75 -22.91
CA THR A 154 28.20 -20.30 -24.29
C THR A 154 29.09 -19.09 -24.50
N PRO A 155 29.80 -18.97 -25.64
CA PRO A 155 30.57 -17.78 -25.95
C PRO A 155 29.63 -16.59 -26.07
N LEU A 156 30.02 -15.44 -25.49
CA LEU A 156 29.30 -14.19 -25.63
C LEU A 156 29.67 -13.54 -26.96
N GLU A 157 28.67 -13.39 -27.83
CA GLU A 157 28.86 -12.60 -29.09
C GLU A 157 28.78 -11.11 -28.74
N VAL A 158 29.91 -10.45 -28.73
CA VAL A 158 30.02 -9.02 -28.40
C VAL A 158 30.08 -8.20 -29.66
N SER A 159 29.10 -7.34 -29.90
CA SER A 159 29.17 -6.30 -30.94
C SER A 159 28.98 -4.92 -30.29
N VAL A 160 29.57 -3.88 -30.93
CA VAL A 160 29.41 -2.49 -30.46
C VAL A 160 27.92 -2.07 -30.43
N SER A 161 27.15 -2.52 -31.41
CA SER A 161 25.70 -2.27 -31.47
C SER A 161 24.96 -2.92 -30.26
N SER A 162 25.34 -4.13 -29.85
CA SER A 162 24.79 -4.78 -28.67
C SER A 162 25.05 -3.97 -27.40
N LEU A 163 26.27 -3.46 -27.23
CA LEU A 163 26.62 -2.63 -26.07
C LEU A 163 25.81 -1.33 -26.01
N ILE A 164 25.65 -0.63 -27.13
CA ILE A 164 24.84 0.60 -27.20
C ILE A 164 23.39 0.31 -26.81
N ILE A 165 22.80 -0.78 -27.29
CA ILE A 165 21.42 -1.16 -27.02
C ILE A 165 21.25 -1.52 -25.54
N LEU A 166 22.20 -2.27 -24.95
CA LEU A 166 22.16 -2.59 -23.51
C LEU A 166 22.18 -1.32 -22.64
N VAL A 167 23.08 -0.37 -22.97
CA VAL A 167 23.17 0.90 -22.24
C VAL A 167 21.87 1.71 -22.38
N LEU A 168 21.32 1.84 -23.58
CA LEU A 168 20.04 2.55 -23.79
C LEU A 168 18.88 1.86 -23.06
N SER A 169 18.86 0.52 -23.05
CA SER A 169 17.86 -0.26 -22.32
C SER A 169 17.96 0.00 -20.81
N ILE A 170 19.17 -0.02 -20.24
CA ILE A 170 19.40 0.26 -18.83
C ILE A 170 18.90 1.68 -18.46
N LEU A 171 19.25 2.68 -19.26
CA LEU A 171 18.83 4.06 -19.01
C LEU A 171 17.31 4.21 -19.08
N MET A 172 16.65 3.60 -20.07
CA MET A 172 15.19 3.65 -20.20
C MET A 172 14.50 2.92 -19.04
N LYS A 173 14.95 1.71 -18.69
CA LYS A 173 14.38 0.91 -17.57
C LYS A 173 14.62 1.58 -16.21
N MET A 174 15.78 2.20 -16.01
CA MET A 174 16.06 2.98 -14.80
C MET A 174 15.12 4.19 -14.68
N TRP A 175 14.90 4.90 -15.80
CA TRP A 175 13.95 6.00 -15.82
C TRP A 175 12.52 5.52 -15.54
N MET A 176 12.08 4.42 -16.15
CA MET A 176 10.75 3.83 -15.89
C MET A 176 10.59 3.41 -14.43
N ALA A 177 11.60 2.78 -13.82
CA ALA A 177 11.59 2.40 -12.42
C ALA A 177 11.42 3.61 -11.50
N LYS A 178 12.20 4.67 -11.71
CA LYS A 178 12.09 5.92 -10.95
C LYS A 178 10.75 6.62 -11.17
N PHE A 179 10.27 6.68 -12.40
CA PHE A 179 8.98 7.26 -12.78
C PHE A 179 7.83 6.55 -12.06
N ASN A 180 7.73 5.22 -12.19
CA ASN A 180 6.68 4.44 -11.55
C ASN A 180 6.78 4.49 -10.01
N LYS A 181 7.99 4.47 -9.44
CA LYS A 181 8.20 4.62 -7.99
C LYS A 181 7.74 6.00 -7.50
N TYR A 182 8.05 7.07 -8.23
CA TYR A 182 7.62 8.42 -7.89
C TYR A 182 6.11 8.55 -7.91
N LEU A 183 5.45 8.08 -8.98
CA LEU A 183 4.00 8.08 -9.10
C LEU A 183 3.36 7.20 -8.02
N GLY A 184 3.87 5.99 -7.84
CA GLY A 184 3.38 5.03 -6.84
C GLY A 184 3.44 5.57 -5.41
N ASN A 185 4.49 6.31 -5.06
CA ASN A 185 4.59 6.97 -3.77
C ASN A 185 3.64 8.18 -3.65
N LYS A 186 3.45 8.94 -4.75
CA LYS A 186 2.60 10.14 -4.75
C LYS A 186 1.12 9.82 -4.57
N VAL A 187 0.66 8.68 -5.09
CA VAL A 187 -0.73 8.23 -4.98
C VAL A 187 -0.90 7.02 -4.07
N ASP A 188 0.17 6.58 -3.40
CA ASP A 188 0.24 5.39 -2.55
C ASP A 188 -0.33 4.13 -3.23
N SER A 189 0.24 3.77 -4.39
CA SER A 189 -0.20 2.63 -5.19
C SER A 189 0.78 1.48 -5.12
N ALA A 190 0.34 0.34 -4.56
CA ALA A 190 1.10 -0.90 -4.54
C ALA A 190 1.34 -1.45 -5.96
N ALA A 191 0.37 -1.33 -6.87
CA ALA A 191 0.51 -1.78 -8.25
C ALA A 191 1.59 -1.00 -9.01
N MET A 192 1.64 0.33 -8.87
CA MET A 192 2.73 1.12 -9.49
C MET A 192 4.09 0.83 -8.87
N LYS A 193 4.15 0.59 -7.55
CA LYS A 193 5.37 0.18 -6.85
C LYS A 193 5.85 -1.18 -7.37
N ALA A 194 4.94 -2.14 -7.62
CA ALA A 194 5.27 -3.43 -8.25
C ALA A 194 5.83 -3.25 -9.67
N THR A 195 5.20 -2.41 -10.51
CA THR A 195 5.72 -2.08 -11.86
C THR A 195 7.09 -1.38 -11.81
N ALA A 196 7.35 -0.57 -10.77
CA ALA A 196 8.66 0.02 -10.55
C ALA A 196 9.72 -1.04 -10.20
N THR A 197 9.35 -2.03 -9.39
CA THR A 197 10.21 -3.17 -9.03
C THR A 197 10.52 -4.03 -10.25
N ASP A 198 9.54 -4.28 -11.11
CA ASP A 198 9.70 -4.96 -12.40
C ASP A 198 10.78 -4.26 -13.26
N SER A 199 10.59 -2.98 -13.56
CA SER A 199 11.55 -2.18 -14.33
C SER A 199 12.94 -2.11 -13.68
N LEU A 200 13.03 -2.11 -12.34
CA LEU A 200 14.30 -2.13 -11.62
C LEU A 200 14.98 -3.49 -11.73
N SER A 201 14.24 -4.59 -11.64
CA SER A 201 14.75 -5.95 -11.81
C SER A 201 15.37 -6.14 -13.19
N ASP A 202 14.70 -5.67 -14.23
CA ASP A 202 15.21 -5.67 -15.60
C ASP A 202 16.47 -4.83 -15.75
N CYS A 203 16.50 -3.65 -15.13
CA CYS A 203 17.67 -2.78 -15.13
C CYS A 203 18.88 -3.48 -14.49
N VAL A 204 18.69 -4.14 -13.34
CA VAL A 204 19.74 -4.88 -12.63
C VAL A 204 20.20 -6.08 -13.47
N ALA A 205 19.28 -6.87 -14.01
CA ALA A 205 19.60 -8.03 -14.85
C ALA A 205 20.43 -7.62 -16.08
N THR A 206 19.98 -6.58 -16.81
CA THR A 206 20.68 -6.07 -18.00
C THR A 206 22.05 -5.46 -17.64
N SER A 207 22.17 -4.80 -16.47
CA SER A 207 23.44 -4.23 -16.00
C SER A 207 24.46 -5.32 -15.70
N VAL A 208 24.05 -6.45 -15.13
CA VAL A 208 24.93 -7.58 -14.85
C VAL A 208 25.39 -8.24 -16.15
N VAL A 209 24.49 -8.39 -17.12
CA VAL A 209 24.88 -8.86 -18.48
C VAL A 209 25.91 -7.91 -19.10
N LEU A 210 25.71 -6.60 -19.03
CA LEU A 210 26.68 -5.62 -19.53
C LEU A 210 28.05 -5.73 -18.84
N ILE A 211 28.08 -5.87 -17.53
CA ILE A 211 29.30 -6.06 -16.75
C ILE A 211 29.98 -7.38 -17.15
N GLY A 212 29.23 -8.47 -17.31
CA GLY A 212 29.72 -9.76 -17.76
C GLY A 212 30.40 -9.68 -19.13
N VAL A 213 29.73 -9.00 -20.07
CA VAL A 213 30.30 -8.74 -21.43
C VAL A 213 31.59 -7.94 -21.35
N LEU A 214 31.62 -6.87 -20.54
CA LEU A 214 32.85 -6.05 -20.39
C LEU A 214 34.00 -6.84 -19.76
N LEU A 215 33.71 -7.65 -18.72
CA LEU A 215 34.73 -8.50 -18.08
C LEU A 215 35.28 -9.54 -19.04
N THR A 216 34.44 -10.16 -19.85
CA THR A 216 34.91 -11.13 -20.86
C THR A 216 35.81 -10.46 -21.91
N LEU A 217 35.58 -9.19 -22.26
CA LEU A 217 36.45 -8.44 -23.19
C LEU A 217 37.82 -8.15 -22.60
N PHE A 218 37.95 -7.99 -21.29
CA PHE A 218 39.22 -7.60 -20.64
C PHE A 218 39.98 -8.74 -19.95
N SER A 219 39.33 -9.86 -19.60
CA SER A 219 39.95 -10.87 -18.72
C SER A 219 39.70 -12.33 -19.08
N ASP A 220 39.07 -12.66 -20.20
CA ASP A 220 38.67 -14.02 -20.62
C ASP A 220 37.93 -14.84 -19.54
N ILE A 221 37.47 -14.19 -18.44
CA ILE A 221 36.74 -14.85 -17.35
C ILE A 221 35.24 -14.74 -17.62
N ASN A 222 34.61 -15.87 -17.87
CA ASN A 222 33.14 -15.93 -18.02
C ASN A 222 32.47 -16.11 -16.69
N ILE A 223 31.98 -15.02 -16.08
CA ILE A 223 31.23 -15.03 -14.80
C ILE A 223 29.71 -14.91 -15.02
N ASP A 224 29.23 -14.86 -16.27
CA ASP A 224 27.86 -14.55 -16.65
C ASP A 224 26.85 -15.48 -15.93
N GLY A 225 27.11 -16.79 -15.88
CA GLY A 225 26.25 -17.75 -15.20
C GLY A 225 26.13 -17.50 -13.68
N ILE A 226 27.28 -17.25 -13.00
CA ILE A 226 27.29 -17.04 -11.53
C ILE A 226 26.62 -15.72 -11.18
N ALA A 227 26.96 -14.66 -11.91
CA ALA A 227 26.38 -13.35 -11.72
C ALA A 227 24.86 -13.38 -11.98
N GLY A 228 24.43 -14.12 -13.03
CA GLY A 228 23.01 -14.32 -13.34
C GLY A 228 22.23 -15.04 -12.21
N VAL A 229 22.82 -16.04 -11.54
CA VAL A 229 22.20 -16.70 -10.37
C VAL A 229 22.00 -15.71 -9.23
N VAL A 230 23.00 -14.87 -8.91
CA VAL A 230 22.88 -13.86 -7.85
C VAL A 230 21.76 -12.87 -8.16
N VAL A 231 21.68 -12.38 -9.40
CA VAL A 231 20.60 -11.49 -9.84
C VAL A 231 19.25 -12.18 -9.79
N ALA A 232 19.16 -13.44 -10.23
CA ALA A 232 17.90 -14.20 -10.20
C ALA A 232 17.34 -14.30 -8.78
N VAL A 233 18.20 -14.60 -7.80
CA VAL A 233 17.80 -14.63 -6.37
C VAL A 233 17.29 -13.25 -5.93
N PHE A 234 17.99 -12.18 -6.28
CA PHE A 234 17.56 -10.80 -5.98
C PHE A 234 16.18 -10.50 -6.59
N VAL A 235 15.96 -10.83 -7.87
CA VAL A 235 14.68 -10.62 -8.58
C VAL A 235 13.55 -11.41 -7.92
N ILE A 236 13.78 -12.68 -7.57
CA ILE A 236 12.80 -13.52 -6.88
C ILE A 236 12.40 -12.90 -5.54
N LEU A 237 13.37 -12.49 -4.72
CA LEU A 237 13.11 -11.85 -3.43
C LEU A 237 12.37 -10.52 -3.57
N ALA A 238 12.73 -9.71 -4.56
CA ALA A 238 12.02 -8.46 -4.88
C ALA A 238 10.57 -8.70 -5.31
N GLY A 239 10.35 -9.74 -6.14
CA GLY A 239 9.01 -10.17 -6.55
C GLY A 239 8.14 -10.64 -5.38
N PHE A 240 8.69 -11.44 -4.46
CA PHE A 240 7.98 -11.83 -3.23
C PHE A 240 7.67 -10.62 -2.33
N GLY A 241 8.59 -9.65 -2.21
CA GLY A 241 8.34 -8.39 -1.50
C GLY A 241 7.15 -7.64 -2.10
N ALA A 242 7.16 -7.43 -3.42
CA ALA A 242 6.07 -6.76 -4.13
C ALA A 242 4.73 -7.52 -4.02
N ALA A 243 4.76 -8.86 -4.08
CA ALA A 243 3.57 -9.69 -3.88
C ALA A 243 3.00 -9.54 -2.47
N LYS A 244 3.86 -9.52 -1.45
CA LYS A 244 3.45 -9.29 -0.06
C LYS A 244 2.78 -7.92 0.09
N ASP A 245 3.37 -6.85 -0.46
CA ASP A 245 2.86 -5.48 -0.36
C ASP A 245 1.48 -5.32 -1.03
N THR A 246 1.21 -6.09 -2.09
CA THR A 246 -0.09 -6.07 -2.77
C THR A 246 -1.12 -6.99 -2.12
N LEU A 247 -0.69 -8.07 -1.46
CA LEU A 247 -1.57 -9.04 -0.81
C LEU A 247 -2.04 -8.57 0.58
N GLN A 248 -1.19 -7.90 1.35
CA GLN A 248 -1.52 -7.43 2.70
C GLN A 248 -2.81 -6.58 2.78
N PRO A 249 -3.05 -5.59 1.89
CA PRO A 249 -4.30 -4.84 1.91
C PRO A 249 -5.54 -5.69 1.57
N LEU A 250 -5.37 -6.80 0.82
CA LEU A 250 -6.47 -7.72 0.51
C LEU A 250 -6.84 -8.59 1.72
N LEU A 251 -5.84 -8.99 2.53
CA LEU A 251 -6.02 -9.76 3.76
C LEU A 251 -6.59 -8.92 4.92
N GLY A 252 -6.47 -7.60 4.85
CA GLY A 252 -6.85 -6.67 5.91
C GLY A 252 -5.64 -6.17 6.69
N GLN A 253 -5.10 -5.07 6.26
CA GLN A 253 -4.01 -4.38 6.94
C GLN A 253 -4.59 -3.39 7.97
N PRO A 254 -4.02 -3.27 9.19
CA PRO A 254 -4.44 -2.27 10.15
C PRO A 254 -4.27 -0.85 9.58
N PRO A 255 -5.11 0.11 9.98
CA PRO A 255 -4.94 1.51 9.59
C PRO A 255 -3.65 2.08 10.17
N THR A 256 -3.15 3.18 9.57
CA THR A 256 -1.99 3.88 10.13
C THR A 256 -2.36 4.61 11.41
N LYS A 257 -1.39 4.82 12.30
CA LYS A 257 -1.60 5.56 13.55
C LYS A 257 -2.14 6.97 13.31
N GLU A 258 -1.64 7.62 12.27
CA GLU A 258 -2.08 8.96 11.88
C GLU A 258 -3.57 8.96 11.47
N PHE A 259 -4.01 7.93 10.75
CA PHE A 259 -5.41 7.78 10.35
C PHE A 259 -6.31 7.63 11.57
N VAL A 260 -5.91 6.77 12.53
CA VAL A 260 -6.65 6.53 13.78
C VAL A 260 -6.76 7.82 14.59
N GLN A 261 -5.62 8.49 14.83
CA GLN A 261 -5.58 9.74 15.59
C GLN A 261 -6.41 10.85 14.94
N GLU A 262 -6.36 10.99 13.60
CA GLU A 262 -7.16 11.99 12.88
C GLU A 262 -8.65 11.69 13.05
N LEU A 263 -9.06 10.41 12.94
CA LEU A 263 -10.45 9.99 13.08
C LEU A 263 -10.97 10.24 14.50
N GLU A 264 -10.25 9.79 15.53
CA GLU A 264 -10.59 10.00 16.93
C GLU A 264 -10.70 11.50 17.26
N ASN A 265 -9.74 12.30 16.82
CA ASN A 265 -9.75 13.75 17.01
C ASN A 265 -10.97 14.41 16.37
N ILE A 266 -11.45 13.93 15.22
CA ILE A 266 -12.64 14.47 14.56
C ILE A 266 -13.90 14.12 15.34
N VAL A 267 -14.01 12.90 15.85
CA VAL A 267 -15.16 12.44 16.64
C VAL A 267 -15.20 13.19 17.97
N LEU A 268 -14.08 13.26 18.69
CA LEU A 268 -13.94 13.94 19.98
C LEU A 268 -13.98 15.47 19.92
N GLN A 269 -14.18 16.09 18.73
CA GLN A 269 -14.39 17.56 18.63
C GLN A 269 -15.66 18.01 19.37
N ASP A 270 -16.62 17.13 19.51
CA ASP A 270 -17.83 17.40 20.25
C ASP A 270 -17.64 17.06 21.73
N LYS A 271 -17.85 18.05 22.60
CA LYS A 271 -17.69 17.90 24.06
C LYS A 271 -18.67 16.90 24.72
N HIS A 272 -19.75 16.54 24.01
CA HIS A 272 -20.73 15.58 24.48
C HIS A 272 -20.31 14.13 24.21
N ILE A 273 -19.32 13.91 23.35
CA ILE A 273 -18.67 12.61 23.16
C ILE A 273 -17.46 12.59 24.09
N ILE A 274 -17.51 11.75 25.11
CA ILE A 274 -16.53 11.72 26.21
C ILE A 274 -15.42 10.70 26.02
N GLY A 275 -15.61 9.74 25.12
CA GLY A 275 -14.62 8.73 24.77
C GLY A 275 -14.95 8.03 23.46
N VAL A 276 -13.96 7.37 22.88
CA VAL A 276 -14.11 6.51 21.69
C VAL A 276 -13.28 5.25 21.89
N HIS A 277 -13.82 4.10 21.43
CA HIS A 277 -13.15 2.79 21.50
C HIS A 277 -13.67 1.87 20.40
N ASP A 278 -13.15 0.63 20.30
CA ASP A 278 -13.55 -0.42 19.37
C ASP A 278 -13.55 0.02 17.90
N LEU A 279 -12.52 0.78 17.52
CA LEU A 279 -12.36 1.21 16.13
C LEU A 279 -12.03 0.01 15.25
N ILE A 280 -12.89 -0.27 14.26
CA ILE A 280 -12.68 -1.25 13.20
C ILE A 280 -12.61 -0.50 11.86
N VAL A 281 -11.60 -0.80 11.05
CA VAL A 281 -11.41 -0.16 9.75
C VAL A 281 -11.30 -1.20 8.64
N HIS A 282 -12.17 -1.09 7.65
CA HIS A 282 -12.17 -1.94 6.46
C HIS A 282 -11.73 -1.15 5.23
N ASN A 283 -10.67 -1.61 4.59
CA ASN A 283 -10.16 -1.02 3.35
C ASN A 283 -10.63 -1.84 2.13
N TYR A 284 -11.51 -1.26 1.32
CA TYR A 284 -11.98 -1.83 0.05
C TYR A 284 -11.25 -1.28 -1.17
N GLY A 285 -10.08 -0.72 -0.94
CA GLY A 285 -9.24 -0.12 -1.97
C GLY A 285 -9.11 1.39 -1.79
N PRO A 286 -8.24 2.01 -2.55
CA PRO A 286 -7.93 3.42 -2.40
C PRO A 286 -9.14 4.34 -2.48
N GLY A 287 -9.33 5.16 -1.45
CA GLY A 287 -10.45 6.09 -1.32
C GLY A 287 -11.80 5.42 -1.00
N ARG A 288 -11.79 4.16 -0.54
CA ARG A 288 -12.98 3.38 -0.16
C ARG A 288 -12.76 2.72 1.19
N VAL A 289 -12.82 3.52 2.23
CA VAL A 289 -12.61 3.09 3.62
C VAL A 289 -13.95 3.13 4.34
N TYR A 290 -14.23 2.07 5.07
CA TYR A 290 -15.39 1.93 5.95
C TYR A 290 -14.88 1.69 7.37
N ALA A 291 -15.45 2.41 8.33
CA ALA A 291 -15.08 2.28 9.71
C ALA A 291 -16.34 2.09 10.60
N SER A 292 -16.14 1.46 11.71
CA SER A 292 -17.08 1.51 12.84
C SER A 292 -16.30 1.75 14.11
N LEU A 293 -16.90 2.47 15.05
CA LEU A 293 -16.36 2.67 16.38
C LEU A 293 -17.49 2.85 17.38
N HIS A 294 -17.15 2.77 18.65
CA HIS A 294 -18.03 3.08 19.76
C HIS A 294 -17.69 4.47 20.31
N ALA A 295 -18.72 5.24 20.64
CA ALA A 295 -18.59 6.58 21.25
C ALA A 295 -19.34 6.64 22.57
N GLU A 296 -18.62 6.98 23.62
CA GLU A 296 -19.20 7.17 24.96
C GLU A 296 -19.93 8.51 25.04
N VAL A 297 -21.19 8.49 25.49
CA VAL A 297 -22.01 9.67 25.75
C VAL A 297 -22.60 9.62 27.19
N PRO A 298 -22.91 10.77 27.82
CA PRO A 298 -23.52 10.75 29.13
C PRO A 298 -24.88 10.01 29.17
N ALA A 299 -25.06 9.05 30.05
CA ALA A 299 -26.29 8.23 30.18
C ALA A 299 -27.53 9.02 30.52
N ASN A 300 -27.39 10.21 31.11
CA ASN A 300 -28.50 11.12 31.46
C ASN A 300 -28.90 12.10 30.34
N MET A 301 -28.23 12.02 29.18
CA MET A 301 -28.55 12.81 28.00
C MET A 301 -29.83 12.28 27.34
N ASP A 302 -30.62 13.18 26.73
CA ASP A 302 -31.73 12.77 25.89
C ASP A 302 -31.24 11.97 24.69
N MET A 303 -31.92 10.85 24.40
CA MET A 303 -31.49 9.93 23.33
C MET A 303 -31.48 10.59 21.96
N MET A 304 -32.41 11.47 21.64
CA MET A 304 -32.47 12.17 20.35
C MET A 304 -31.35 13.18 20.24
N GLU A 305 -31.07 13.89 21.36
CA GLU A 305 -29.95 14.83 21.40
C GLU A 305 -28.61 14.11 21.24
N ALA A 306 -28.38 12.99 21.94
CA ALA A 306 -27.19 12.16 21.81
C ALA A 306 -27.01 11.66 20.37
N HIS A 307 -28.09 11.17 19.74
CA HIS A 307 -28.08 10.73 18.35
C HIS A 307 -27.68 11.85 17.39
N ASP A 308 -28.16 13.08 17.59
CA ASP A 308 -27.80 14.22 16.73
C ASP A 308 -26.30 14.54 16.80
N TYR A 309 -25.67 14.45 17.98
CA TYR A 309 -24.22 14.63 18.11
C TYR A 309 -23.44 13.54 17.39
N ILE A 310 -23.90 12.29 17.48
CA ILE A 310 -23.28 11.16 16.76
C ILE A 310 -23.40 11.34 15.24
N ASP A 311 -24.59 11.63 14.70
CA ASP A 311 -24.82 11.90 13.27
C ASP A 311 -23.93 13.05 12.74
N MET A 312 -23.80 14.13 13.55
CA MET A 312 -22.88 15.21 13.22
C MET A 312 -21.42 14.77 13.21
N ALA A 313 -21.01 13.87 14.11
CA ALA A 313 -19.65 13.32 14.13
C ALA A 313 -19.40 12.45 12.91
N GLU A 314 -20.31 11.53 12.55
CA GLU A 314 -20.24 10.71 11.33
C GLU A 314 -20.08 11.57 10.09
N ARG A 315 -20.92 12.58 9.90
CA ARG A 315 -20.84 13.52 8.76
C ARG A 315 -19.53 14.30 8.73
N ARG A 316 -18.95 14.66 9.89
CA ARG A 316 -17.64 15.34 9.94
C ARG A 316 -16.52 14.43 9.45
N VAL A 317 -16.51 13.18 9.89
CA VAL A 317 -15.52 12.18 9.44
C VAL A 317 -15.66 11.93 7.94
N GLU A 318 -16.88 11.69 7.46
CA GLU A 318 -17.16 11.46 6.04
C GLU A 318 -16.68 12.59 5.14
N LYS A 319 -16.97 13.84 5.56
CA LYS A 319 -16.57 15.04 4.81
C LYS A 319 -15.06 15.26 4.78
N ARG A 320 -14.36 15.04 5.90
CA ARG A 320 -12.92 15.35 6.05
C ARG A 320 -12.02 14.22 5.57
N MET A 321 -12.34 12.98 5.95
CA MET A 321 -11.48 11.81 5.70
C MET A 321 -11.91 10.99 4.48
N LYS A 322 -13.11 11.25 3.90
CA LYS A 322 -13.69 10.41 2.85
C LYS A 322 -13.83 8.95 3.28
N CYS A 323 -14.08 8.73 4.58
CA CYS A 323 -14.30 7.46 5.21
C CYS A 323 -15.77 7.38 5.59
N PHE A 324 -16.48 6.35 5.11
CA PHE A 324 -17.82 6.06 5.58
C PHE A 324 -17.71 5.44 6.98
N ILE A 325 -18.43 5.99 7.97
CA ILE A 325 -18.34 5.53 9.35
C ILE A 325 -19.74 5.29 9.93
N SER A 326 -19.85 4.25 10.76
CA SER A 326 -20.99 4.02 11.65
C SER A 326 -20.49 4.06 13.09
N ILE A 327 -21.14 4.88 13.92
CA ILE A 327 -20.75 5.07 15.31
C ILE A 327 -21.82 4.47 16.20
N HIS A 328 -21.44 3.44 16.98
CA HIS A 328 -22.28 2.90 18.04
C HIS A 328 -22.22 3.81 19.26
N MET A 329 -23.37 4.13 19.83
CA MET A 329 -23.50 5.03 20.98
C MET A 329 -23.53 4.23 22.29
N ASP A 330 -22.55 4.45 23.18
CA ASP A 330 -22.46 3.81 24.48
C ASP A 330 -22.78 4.80 25.61
N PRO A 331 -23.90 4.64 26.31
CA PRO A 331 -24.27 5.52 27.42
C PRO A 331 -23.42 5.19 28.66
N VAL A 332 -22.69 6.18 29.18
CA VAL A 332 -21.84 6.08 30.37
C VAL A 332 -22.40 6.93 31.49
N VAL A 333 -22.50 6.33 32.68
CA VAL A 333 -22.92 7.05 33.89
C VAL A 333 -21.80 7.97 34.37
N THR A 334 -22.05 9.29 34.36
CA THR A 334 -21.08 10.32 34.73
C THR A 334 -21.46 11.11 35.99
N ASP A 335 -22.68 10.99 36.45
CA ASP A 335 -23.28 11.75 37.53
C ASP A 335 -23.41 10.97 38.87
N ASP A 336 -22.97 9.70 38.94
CA ASP A 336 -22.92 8.88 40.14
C ASP A 336 -21.50 8.84 40.73
N GLU A 337 -21.31 9.44 41.91
CA GLU A 337 -19.99 9.49 42.58
C GLU A 337 -19.44 8.11 42.93
N VAL A 338 -20.29 7.15 43.29
CA VAL A 338 -19.89 5.78 43.65
C VAL A 338 -19.37 5.06 42.40
N ILE A 339 -20.12 5.15 41.31
CA ILE A 339 -19.72 4.54 40.02
C ILE A 339 -18.41 5.17 39.53
N ASN A 340 -18.27 6.49 39.58
CA ASN A 340 -17.08 7.20 39.21
C ASN A 340 -15.87 6.81 40.06
N HIS A 341 -16.08 6.59 41.38
CA HIS A 341 -15.02 6.10 42.25
C HIS A 341 -14.58 4.68 41.88
N LEU A 342 -15.52 3.78 41.61
CA LEU A 342 -15.24 2.40 41.20
C LEU A 342 -14.52 2.36 39.84
N ARG A 343 -14.93 3.20 38.89
CA ARG A 343 -14.25 3.35 37.57
C ARG A 343 -12.79 3.79 37.77
N LYS A 344 -12.52 4.85 38.52
CA LYS A 344 -11.17 5.34 38.83
C LYS A 344 -10.32 4.28 39.54
N MET A 345 -10.89 3.57 40.51
CA MET A 345 -10.22 2.47 41.20
C MET A 345 -9.85 1.36 40.21
N THR A 346 -10.77 0.97 39.33
CA THR A 346 -10.54 -0.08 38.33
C THR A 346 -9.45 0.32 37.36
N ILE A 347 -9.47 1.55 36.84
CA ILE A 347 -8.37 2.09 35.97
C ILE A 347 -7.02 1.99 36.68
N ALA A 348 -6.95 2.43 37.96
CA ALA A 348 -5.70 2.38 38.71
C ALA A 348 -5.22 0.94 38.96
N VAL A 349 -6.16 -0.01 39.18
CA VAL A 349 -5.81 -1.44 39.29
C VAL A 349 -5.26 -1.97 37.97
N VAL A 350 -5.91 -1.72 36.86
CA VAL A 350 -5.48 -2.20 35.53
C VAL A 350 -4.12 -1.62 35.18
N LYS A 351 -3.91 -0.30 35.35
CA LYS A 351 -2.60 0.34 35.14
C LYS A 351 -1.50 -0.22 36.05
N SER A 352 -1.84 -0.70 37.27
CA SER A 352 -0.86 -1.37 38.15
C SER A 352 -0.48 -2.78 37.71
N VAL A 353 -1.23 -3.42 36.83
CA VAL A 353 -0.86 -4.69 36.19
C VAL A 353 0.03 -4.44 34.98
N GLY A 354 -0.20 -3.34 34.23
CA GLY A 354 0.64 -2.88 33.13
C GLY A 354 0.27 -1.47 32.72
N GLU A 355 1.23 -0.59 32.61
CA GLU A 355 1.02 0.82 32.22
C GLU A 355 0.39 0.96 30.82
N GLU A 356 0.66 -0.01 29.94
CA GLU A 356 0.14 -0.06 28.55
C GLU A 356 -1.33 -0.52 28.49
N LEU A 357 -1.86 -1.10 29.56
CA LEU A 357 -3.26 -1.58 29.63
C LEU A 357 -4.20 -0.41 29.88
N ASP A 358 -5.37 -0.42 29.22
CA ASP A 358 -6.42 0.55 29.47
C ASP A 358 -7.79 -0.14 29.57
N ILE A 359 -8.84 0.57 29.95
CA ILE A 359 -10.19 0.03 30.04
C ILE A 359 -11.19 0.89 29.27
N HIS A 360 -12.21 0.25 28.71
CA HIS A 360 -13.39 0.89 28.14
C HIS A 360 -14.65 0.09 28.49
N ASP A 361 -15.82 0.61 28.13
CA ASP A 361 -17.14 0.03 28.38
C ASP A 361 -17.38 -0.32 29.87
N PHE A 362 -16.93 0.58 30.77
CA PHE A 362 -17.07 0.34 32.22
C PHE A 362 -18.51 0.54 32.68
N ARG A 363 -19.09 -0.51 33.24
CA ARG A 363 -20.44 -0.51 33.87
C ARG A 363 -20.46 -1.32 35.12
N THR A 364 -21.46 -1.03 35.98
CA THR A 364 -21.65 -1.72 37.25
C THR A 364 -23.02 -2.37 37.30
N VAL A 365 -23.08 -3.60 37.83
CA VAL A 365 -24.33 -4.28 38.11
C VAL A 365 -24.34 -4.61 39.61
N LYS A 366 -25.16 -3.85 40.36
CA LYS A 366 -25.28 -3.99 41.79
C LYS A 366 -26.16 -5.21 42.14
N GLY A 367 -25.58 -6.18 42.81
CA GLY A 367 -26.29 -7.31 43.40
C GLY A 367 -26.56 -7.10 44.90
N PRO A 368 -27.26 -8.04 45.54
CA PRO A 368 -27.59 -7.91 46.97
C PRO A 368 -26.37 -7.99 47.90
N TYR A 369 -25.30 -8.68 47.48
CA TYR A 369 -24.08 -8.90 48.28
C TYR A 369 -22.80 -8.52 47.53
N ILE A 370 -22.82 -8.53 46.19
CA ILE A 370 -21.65 -8.30 45.34
C ILE A 370 -22.04 -7.35 44.22
N THR A 371 -21.19 -6.36 43.95
CA THR A 371 -21.27 -5.49 42.77
C THR A 371 -20.36 -6.02 41.70
N ASN A 372 -20.93 -6.36 40.54
CA ASN A 372 -20.12 -6.73 39.36
C ASN A 372 -19.63 -5.45 38.68
N LEU A 373 -18.32 -5.39 38.47
CA LEU A 373 -17.64 -4.40 37.64
C LEU A 373 -17.41 -5.05 36.28
N ILE A 374 -18.10 -4.60 35.25
CA ILE A 374 -18.05 -5.14 33.90
C ILE A 374 -17.25 -4.12 33.08
N PHE A 375 -16.21 -4.56 32.43
CA PHE A 375 -15.38 -3.70 31.61
C PHE A 375 -14.47 -4.52 30.68
N ASP A 376 -14.06 -3.90 29.60
CA ASP A 376 -13.13 -4.47 28.65
C ASP A 376 -11.73 -3.90 28.90
N VAL A 377 -10.71 -4.75 28.75
CA VAL A 377 -9.31 -4.38 28.93
C VAL A 377 -8.61 -4.41 27.59
N LEU A 378 -8.13 -3.24 27.17
CA LEU A 378 -7.35 -3.09 25.96
C LEU A 378 -5.92 -3.57 26.20
N VAL A 379 -5.49 -4.60 25.47
CA VAL A 379 -4.20 -5.25 25.61
C VAL A 379 -3.44 -5.21 24.27
N PRO A 380 -2.17 -4.76 24.22
CA PRO A 380 -1.34 -4.85 23.02
C PRO A 380 -1.19 -6.30 22.53
N TYR A 381 -1.12 -6.51 21.21
CA TYR A 381 -1.05 -7.85 20.60
C TYR A 381 0.11 -8.72 21.12
N ASN A 382 1.26 -8.11 21.38
CA ASN A 382 2.48 -8.80 21.85
C ASN A 382 2.74 -8.59 23.35
N TYR A 383 1.68 -8.45 24.16
CA TYR A 383 1.85 -8.29 25.58
C TYR A 383 2.44 -9.54 26.23
N HIS A 384 3.30 -9.38 27.22
CA HIS A 384 4.08 -10.46 27.82
C HIS A 384 3.30 -11.42 28.72
N LEU A 385 2.11 -11.02 29.19
CA LEU A 385 1.20 -11.87 29.98
C LEU A 385 0.10 -12.45 29.09
N SER A 386 -0.37 -13.64 29.41
CA SER A 386 -1.54 -14.23 28.80
C SER A 386 -2.83 -13.54 29.29
N ASP A 387 -3.90 -13.62 28.48
CA ASP A 387 -5.18 -13.04 28.79
C ASP A 387 -5.75 -13.54 30.14
N ASP A 388 -5.55 -14.83 30.44
CA ASP A 388 -5.97 -15.43 31.72
C ASP A 388 -5.17 -14.92 32.91
N GLU A 389 -3.89 -14.66 32.74
CA GLU A 389 -3.02 -14.10 33.80
C GLU A 389 -3.41 -12.65 34.08
N ILE A 390 -3.69 -11.84 33.06
CA ILE A 390 -4.16 -10.47 33.18
C ILE A 390 -5.47 -10.46 33.98
N LYS A 391 -6.48 -11.26 33.57
CA LYS A 391 -7.77 -11.38 34.26
C LYS A 391 -7.61 -11.77 35.72
N LYS A 392 -6.77 -12.78 36.03
CA LYS A 392 -6.51 -13.24 37.40
C LYS A 392 -5.86 -12.16 38.25
N GLN A 393 -4.87 -11.44 37.73
CA GLN A 393 -4.17 -10.38 38.45
C GLN A 393 -5.12 -9.21 38.76
N ILE A 394 -5.89 -8.76 37.75
CA ILE A 394 -6.87 -7.68 37.94
C ILE A 394 -7.92 -8.09 38.94
N GLN A 395 -8.54 -9.29 38.81
CA GLN A 395 -9.56 -9.80 39.74
C GLN A 395 -9.03 -9.84 41.17
N LYS A 396 -7.81 -10.36 41.41
CA LYS A 396 -7.18 -10.43 42.73
C LYS A 396 -7.04 -9.03 43.35
N LYS A 397 -6.46 -8.10 42.58
CA LYS A 397 -6.22 -6.73 43.07
C LYS A 397 -7.52 -5.94 43.33
N ILE A 398 -8.59 -6.17 42.55
CA ILE A 398 -9.90 -5.58 42.78
C ILE A 398 -10.46 -6.12 44.09
N THR A 399 -10.45 -7.44 44.31
CA THR A 399 -10.96 -8.07 45.54
C THR A 399 -10.17 -7.62 46.77
N GLU A 400 -8.87 -7.44 46.68
CA GLU A 400 -8.01 -6.91 47.74
C GLU A 400 -8.39 -5.46 48.14
N LYS A 401 -8.78 -4.61 47.15
CA LYS A 401 -9.17 -3.22 47.40
C LYS A 401 -10.63 -3.09 47.84
N GLN A 402 -11.51 -3.90 47.29
CA GLN A 402 -12.97 -3.84 47.52
C GLN A 402 -13.53 -5.28 47.48
N SER A 403 -13.64 -5.90 48.65
CA SER A 403 -14.09 -7.30 48.79
C SER A 403 -15.51 -7.56 48.28
N GLU A 404 -16.36 -6.53 48.22
CA GLU A 404 -17.72 -6.58 47.70
C GLU A 404 -17.81 -6.42 46.20
N CYS A 405 -16.67 -6.27 45.51
CA CYS A 405 -16.62 -6.11 44.06
C CYS A 405 -16.05 -7.36 43.37
N ARG A 406 -16.66 -7.71 42.25
CA ARG A 406 -16.18 -8.77 41.33
C ARG A 406 -16.01 -8.22 39.95
N ALA A 407 -14.82 -8.43 39.36
CA ALA A 407 -14.57 -8.06 37.98
C ALA A 407 -15.14 -9.09 36.99
N VAL A 408 -15.80 -8.61 35.96
CA VAL A 408 -16.21 -9.36 34.77
C VAL A 408 -15.47 -8.72 33.62
N ILE A 409 -14.41 -9.40 33.14
CA ILE A 409 -13.41 -8.83 32.24
C ILE A 409 -13.49 -9.52 30.90
N ASN A 410 -13.64 -8.74 29.84
CA ASN A 410 -13.32 -9.13 28.48
C ASN A 410 -11.92 -8.60 28.12
N ILE A 411 -11.22 -9.24 27.19
CA ILE A 411 -9.91 -8.78 26.71
C ILE A 411 -10.05 -8.42 25.25
N ASP A 412 -9.72 -7.18 24.92
CA ASP A 412 -9.65 -6.70 23.55
C ASP A 412 -8.19 -6.46 23.14
N LYS A 413 -7.88 -6.86 21.91
CA LYS A 413 -6.53 -6.71 21.36
C LYS A 413 -6.43 -5.44 20.54
N SER A 414 -5.60 -4.51 21.00
CA SER A 414 -5.27 -3.33 20.19
C SER A 414 -4.41 -3.70 19.00
N TYR A 415 -4.91 -3.45 17.80
CA TYR A 415 -4.16 -3.54 16.55
C TYR A 415 -3.73 -2.16 16.01
N THR A 416 -4.11 -1.09 16.69
CA THR A 416 -3.75 0.30 16.35
C THR A 416 -2.56 0.83 17.16
N GLY A 417 -2.09 0.07 18.11
CA GLY A 417 -0.98 0.12 19.04
C GLY A 417 -0.14 1.36 19.22
#